data_f5c0bbd713f374898d3d4bd6069e6d72
#
_entry.id   f5c0bbd713f374898d3d4bd6069e6d72
#
_cell.length_a   1.000
_cell.length_b   1.000
_cell.length_c   1.000
_cell.angle_alpha   90.00
_cell.angle_beta   90.00
_cell.angle_gamma   90.00
#
_symmetry.space_group_name_H-M   'P 1'
#
loop_
_entity.id
_entity.type
_entity.pdbx_description
1 polymer ?
#
loop_
_entity_poly.entity_id
_entity_poly.type
_entity_poly.pdbx_seq_one_letter_code
_entity_poly.pdbx_strand_id
1 'polypeptide(L)'
;DIRLRVVRGPMSFSERVAFFKRFSLGIILLTLCYMLLTAYRDLRDNYALEILSAIGFTNDASIFTRTEAPIALIVLIVMASLMFIKNNKSALIVNHFIIGFGLVLIGFSTYAFKAEIIDAYWWMVLVGLGSYLGYVPFNCILFDRFIATYRTYANAGFLIYIADSFGYLSSVGILLYKNLGHSTISWFDFFISFSTITSVVGIAITVVSLIYFINITQVNPQIDPTKT
;
A
#
# COMPACT_ATOMS: atom_id res chain seq x y z
N ASP A 1 -13.50 -20.45 -3.71
CA ASP A 1 -13.90 -21.57 -4.58
C ASP A 1 -12.80 -21.78 -5.63
N ILE A 2 -12.07 -22.87 -5.50
CA ILE A 2 -10.92 -23.21 -6.37
C ILE A 2 -11.35 -23.36 -7.83
N ARG A 3 -12.61 -23.73 -8.08
CA ARG A 3 -13.20 -23.91 -9.42
C ARG A 3 -13.43 -22.59 -10.17
N LEU A 4 -13.35 -21.45 -9.50
CA LEU A 4 -13.52 -20.12 -10.09
C LEU A 4 -12.19 -19.41 -10.37
N ARG A 5 -11.05 -20.08 -10.12
CA ARG A 5 -9.74 -19.53 -10.48
C ARG A 5 -9.55 -19.64 -11.99
N VAL A 6 -9.55 -18.51 -12.65
CA VAL A 6 -9.16 -18.40 -14.07
C VAL A 6 -7.72 -18.91 -14.21
N VAL A 7 -7.47 -19.74 -15.21
CA VAL A 7 -6.13 -20.28 -15.50
C VAL A 7 -5.17 -19.09 -15.70
N ARG A 8 -4.10 -19.05 -14.91
CA ARG A 8 -3.10 -17.99 -14.97
C ARG A 8 -2.16 -18.27 -16.15
N GLY A 9 -2.43 -17.65 -17.28
CA GLY A 9 -1.58 -17.69 -18.46
C GLY A 9 -0.84 -16.36 -18.69
N PRO A 10 0.18 -16.35 -19.56
CA PRO A 10 0.81 -15.10 -19.99
C PRO A 10 -0.20 -14.29 -20.81
N MET A 11 -0.35 -13.01 -20.44
CA MET A 11 -1.21 -12.07 -21.18
C MET A 11 -0.48 -11.56 -22.41
N SER A 12 -1.14 -11.59 -23.58
CA SER A 12 -0.70 -10.89 -24.78
C SER A 12 -0.76 -9.36 -24.58
N PHE A 13 -0.11 -8.60 -25.46
CA PHE A 13 -0.13 -7.14 -25.37
C PHE A 13 -1.55 -6.57 -25.53
N SER A 14 -2.34 -7.12 -26.45
CA SER A 14 -3.74 -6.70 -26.67
C SER A 14 -4.62 -6.94 -25.45
N GLU A 15 -4.46 -8.08 -24.76
CA GLU A 15 -5.19 -8.40 -23.54
C GLU A 15 -4.82 -7.46 -22.40
N ARG A 16 -3.53 -7.12 -22.23
CA ARG A 16 -3.08 -6.12 -21.24
C ARG A 16 -3.72 -4.76 -21.47
N VAL A 17 -3.73 -4.29 -22.73
CA VAL A 17 -4.34 -3.01 -23.09
C VAL A 17 -5.86 -3.02 -22.86
N ALA A 18 -6.54 -4.08 -23.25
CA ALA A 18 -7.98 -4.22 -23.06
C ALA A 18 -8.35 -4.24 -21.57
N PHE A 19 -7.61 -5.00 -20.77
CA PHE A 19 -7.77 -5.07 -19.33
C PHE A 19 -7.52 -3.70 -18.67
N PHE A 20 -6.42 -3.02 -19.04
CA PHE A 20 -6.11 -1.70 -18.50
C PHE A 20 -7.20 -0.68 -18.85
N LYS A 21 -7.64 -0.62 -20.10
CA LYS A 21 -8.71 0.32 -20.53
C LYS A 21 -9.99 0.11 -19.74
N ARG A 22 -10.33 -1.14 -19.45
CA ARG A 22 -11.55 -1.49 -18.73
C ARG A 22 -11.53 -1.07 -17.26
N PHE A 23 -10.41 -1.25 -16.59
CA PHE A 23 -10.26 -0.99 -15.15
C PHE A 23 -9.33 0.18 -14.86
N SER A 24 -9.13 1.07 -15.84
CA SER A 24 -8.11 2.13 -15.79
C SER A 24 -8.17 2.97 -14.53
N LEU A 25 -9.36 3.45 -14.15
CA LEU A 25 -9.52 4.27 -12.95
C LEU A 25 -9.12 3.50 -11.68
N GLY A 26 -9.57 2.25 -11.53
CA GLY A 26 -9.21 1.43 -10.37
C GLY A 26 -7.72 1.12 -10.31
N ILE A 27 -7.12 0.76 -11.45
CA ILE A 27 -5.68 0.48 -11.54
C ILE A 27 -4.86 1.73 -11.23
N ILE A 28 -5.23 2.89 -11.78
CA ILE A 28 -4.56 4.17 -11.51
C ILE A 28 -4.65 4.53 -10.03
N LEU A 29 -5.83 4.45 -9.42
CA LEU A 29 -6.03 4.76 -8.00
C LEU A 29 -5.21 3.84 -7.09
N LEU A 30 -5.23 2.52 -7.35
CA LEU A 30 -4.43 1.57 -6.60
C LEU A 30 -2.93 1.84 -6.78
N THR A 31 -2.49 2.12 -8.01
CA THR A 31 -1.07 2.43 -8.29
C THR A 31 -0.64 3.72 -7.59
N LEU A 32 -1.46 4.78 -7.61
CA LEU A 32 -1.16 6.03 -6.91
C LEU A 32 -1.07 5.83 -5.39
N CYS A 33 -1.99 5.04 -4.80
CA CYS A 33 -1.92 4.70 -3.38
C CYS A 33 -0.64 3.91 -3.05
N TYR A 34 -0.30 2.93 -3.89
CA TYR A 34 0.93 2.14 -3.74
C TYR A 34 2.20 2.99 -3.88
N MET A 35 2.26 3.90 -4.85
CA MET A 35 3.36 4.86 -5.03
C MET A 35 3.61 5.66 -3.74
N LEU A 36 2.54 6.20 -3.17
CA LEU A 36 2.62 7.01 -1.97
C LEU A 36 3.14 6.19 -0.76
N LEU A 37 2.60 4.97 -0.59
CA LEU A 37 3.01 4.06 0.49
C LEU A 37 4.44 3.54 0.31
N THR A 38 4.86 3.26 -0.94
CA THR A 38 6.23 2.82 -1.24
C THR A 38 7.23 3.93 -0.92
N ALA A 39 6.99 5.14 -1.41
CA ALA A 39 7.84 6.29 -1.12
C ALA A 39 7.93 6.57 0.39
N TYR A 40 6.80 6.46 1.11
CA TYR A 40 6.74 6.66 2.55
C TYR A 40 7.54 5.61 3.31
N ARG A 41 7.34 4.33 2.99
CA ARG A 41 8.07 3.21 3.61
C ARG A 41 9.58 3.35 3.35
N ASP A 42 9.97 3.56 2.09
CA ASP A 42 11.38 3.65 1.72
C ASP A 42 12.08 4.85 2.38
N LEU A 43 11.37 5.98 2.52
CA LEU A 43 11.89 7.13 3.26
C LEU A 43 12.12 6.78 4.74
N ARG A 44 11.14 6.13 5.38
CA ARG A 44 11.25 5.68 6.77
C ARG A 44 12.41 4.72 6.96
N ASP A 45 12.53 3.72 6.10
CA ASP A 45 13.50 2.64 6.25
C ASP A 45 14.93 3.12 5.92
N ASN A 46 15.10 3.93 4.87
CA ASN A 46 16.42 4.43 4.46
C ASN A 46 16.98 5.51 5.38
N TYR A 47 16.13 6.30 6.04
CA TYR A 47 16.56 7.39 6.93
C TYR A 47 16.13 7.16 8.38
N ALA A 48 15.95 5.90 8.75
CA ALA A 48 15.56 5.52 10.10
C ALA A 48 16.57 5.96 11.16
N LEU A 49 17.87 5.93 10.85
CA LEU A 49 18.93 6.39 11.76
C LEU A 49 18.81 7.88 12.05
N GLU A 50 18.65 8.70 11.01
CA GLU A 50 18.52 10.16 11.12
C GLU A 50 17.26 10.53 11.88
N ILE A 51 16.13 9.86 11.57
CA ILE A 51 14.84 10.09 12.25
C ILE A 51 14.95 9.69 13.72
N LEU A 52 15.48 8.50 14.03
CA LEU A 52 15.63 8.01 15.40
C LEU A 52 16.61 8.86 16.22
N SER A 53 17.71 9.30 15.61
CA SER A 53 18.68 10.18 16.26
C SER A 53 18.07 11.54 16.61
N ALA A 54 17.22 12.10 15.73
CA ALA A 54 16.54 13.37 15.97
C ALA A 54 15.55 13.32 17.13
N ILE A 55 15.02 12.14 17.47
CA ILE A 55 14.08 11.92 18.57
C ILE A 55 14.71 11.29 19.82
N GLY A 56 16.05 11.32 19.89
CA GLY A 56 16.81 10.97 21.10
C GLY A 56 17.30 9.52 21.21
N PHE A 57 17.08 8.67 20.21
CA PHE A 57 17.62 7.30 20.17
C PHE A 57 18.99 7.26 19.51
N THR A 58 19.99 7.77 20.21
CA THR A 58 21.38 7.73 19.75
C THR A 58 22.12 6.51 20.32
N ASN A 59 22.87 5.79 19.48
CA ASN A 59 23.71 4.65 19.87
C ASN A 59 22.99 3.41 20.42
N ASP A 60 21.70 3.25 20.20
CA ASP A 60 20.96 2.04 20.56
C ASP A 60 20.57 1.24 19.32
N ALA A 61 21.43 0.32 18.87
CA ALA A 61 21.13 -0.55 17.74
C ALA A 61 19.93 -1.49 18.00
N SER A 62 19.59 -1.75 19.28
CA SER A 62 18.47 -2.61 19.63
C SER A 62 17.11 -1.97 19.32
N ILE A 63 17.06 -0.64 19.16
CA ILE A 63 15.84 0.10 18.87
C ILE A 63 15.17 -0.39 17.58
N PHE A 64 15.94 -0.74 16.55
CA PHE A 64 15.44 -1.28 15.30
C PHE A 64 14.65 -2.58 15.54
N THR A 65 15.25 -3.54 16.25
CA THR A 65 14.56 -4.81 16.56
C THR A 65 13.34 -4.58 17.42
N ARG A 66 13.43 -3.69 18.41
CA ARG A 66 12.32 -3.39 19.32
C ARG A 66 11.15 -2.71 18.63
N THR A 67 11.39 -1.89 17.64
CA THR A 67 10.33 -1.24 16.84
C THR A 67 9.79 -2.15 15.75
N GLU A 68 10.66 -2.88 15.01
CA GLU A 68 10.25 -3.66 13.85
C GLU A 68 9.62 -5.02 14.20
N ALA A 69 10.07 -5.69 15.26
CA ALA A 69 9.53 -7.01 15.61
C ALA A 69 8.03 -7.01 15.92
N PRO A 70 7.47 -6.09 16.74
CA PRO A 70 6.02 -6.04 16.96
C PRO A 70 5.25 -5.67 15.67
N ILE A 71 5.80 -4.80 14.83
CA ILE A 71 5.20 -4.45 13.53
C ILE A 71 5.07 -5.70 12.67
N ALA A 72 6.17 -6.43 12.48
CA ALA A 72 6.22 -7.63 11.66
C ALA A 72 5.22 -8.69 12.15
N LEU A 73 5.15 -8.92 13.46
CA LEU A 73 4.23 -9.89 14.06
C LEU A 73 2.76 -9.52 13.82
N ILE A 74 2.40 -8.27 14.05
CA ILE A 74 1.01 -7.80 13.85
C ILE A 74 0.63 -7.88 12.37
N VAL A 75 1.49 -7.41 11.47
CA VAL A 75 1.25 -7.47 10.02
C VAL A 75 1.08 -8.92 9.56
N LEU A 76 1.93 -9.84 10.02
CA LEU A 76 1.82 -11.26 9.71
C LEU A 76 0.46 -11.84 10.14
N ILE A 77 0.02 -11.55 11.37
CA ILE A 77 -1.27 -12.02 11.89
C ILE A 77 -2.43 -11.46 11.05
N VAL A 78 -2.39 -10.16 10.72
CA VAL A 78 -3.43 -9.52 9.91
C VAL A 78 -3.46 -10.13 8.51
N MET A 79 -2.32 -10.30 7.85
CA MET A 79 -2.26 -10.91 6.51
C MET A 79 -2.71 -12.36 6.53
N ALA A 80 -2.33 -13.14 7.54
CA ALA A 80 -2.80 -14.52 7.71
C ALA A 80 -4.33 -14.57 7.89
N SER A 81 -4.90 -13.64 8.64
CA SER A 81 -6.36 -13.58 8.86
C SER A 81 -7.16 -13.34 7.58
N LEU A 82 -6.61 -12.63 6.59
CA LEU A 82 -7.25 -12.41 5.29
C LEU A 82 -7.46 -13.70 4.49
N MET A 83 -6.70 -14.76 4.77
CA MET A 83 -6.87 -16.05 4.09
C MET A 83 -8.20 -16.73 4.45
N PHE A 84 -8.79 -16.43 5.60
CA PHE A 84 -10.08 -16.98 6.01
C PHE A 84 -11.27 -16.38 5.26
N ILE A 85 -11.10 -15.23 4.57
CA ILE A 85 -12.17 -14.59 3.81
C ILE A 85 -12.31 -15.29 2.45
N LYS A 86 -13.35 -16.12 2.32
CA LYS A 86 -13.60 -16.93 1.12
C LYS A 86 -14.16 -16.11 -0.05
N ASN A 87 -14.99 -15.11 0.22
CA ASN A 87 -15.61 -14.26 -0.80
C ASN A 87 -14.60 -13.23 -1.33
N ASN A 88 -14.31 -13.26 -2.64
CA ASN A 88 -13.31 -12.39 -3.25
C ASN A 88 -13.67 -10.90 -3.18
N LYS A 89 -14.95 -10.55 -3.38
CA LYS A 89 -15.41 -9.14 -3.28
C LYS A 89 -15.27 -8.64 -1.85
N SER A 90 -15.69 -9.43 -0.87
CA SER A 90 -15.52 -9.07 0.55
C SER A 90 -14.03 -8.95 0.91
N ALA A 91 -13.17 -9.85 0.44
CA ALA A 91 -11.74 -9.77 0.66
C ALA A 91 -11.13 -8.51 0.04
N LEU A 92 -11.55 -8.13 -1.18
CA LEU A 92 -11.11 -6.91 -1.84
C LEU A 92 -11.49 -5.65 -1.02
N ILE A 93 -12.74 -5.61 -0.54
CA ILE A 93 -13.24 -4.52 0.32
C ILE A 93 -12.46 -4.45 1.63
N VAL A 94 -12.26 -5.58 2.31
CA VAL A 94 -11.49 -5.64 3.57
C VAL A 94 -10.05 -5.19 3.37
N ASN A 95 -9.42 -5.51 2.23
CA ASN A 95 -8.09 -4.98 1.91
C ASN A 95 -8.08 -3.45 1.84
N HIS A 96 -9.09 -2.83 1.23
CA HIS A 96 -9.20 -1.37 1.22
C HIS A 96 -9.35 -0.78 2.63
N PHE A 97 -10.12 -1.45 3.50
CA PHE A 97 -10.24 -1.03 4.91
C PHE A 97 -8.92 -1.15 5.66
N ILE A 98 -8.14 -2.22 5.44
CA ILE A 98 -6.82 -2.39 6.08
C ILE A 98 -5.85 -1.30 5.60
N ILE A 99 -5.81 -1.03 4.28
CA ILE A 99 -4.99 0.04 3.71
C ILE A 99 -5.40 1.40 4.29
N GLY A 100 -6.71 1.70 4.31
CA GLY A 100 -7.24 2.93 4.88
C GLY A 100 -6.93 3.06 6.36
N PHE A 101 -7.07 2.00 7.15
CA PHE A 101 -6.69 1.97 8.56
C PHE A 101 -5.19 2.24 8.75
N GLY A 102 -4.33 1.62 7.94
CA GLY A 102 -2.89 1.91 7.97
C GLY A 102 -2.57 3.38 7.71
N LEU A 103 -3.23 3.99 6.72
CA LEU A 103 -3.07 5.41 6.40
C LEU A 103 -3.59 6.34 7.52
N VAL A 104 -4.73 5.99 8.14
CA VAL A 104 -5.25 6.70 9.32
C VAL A 104 -4.27 6.60 10.48
N LEU A 105 -3.70 5.42 10.69
CA LEU A 105 -2.73 5.18 11.77
C LEU A 105 -1.47 6.03 11.60
N ILE A 106 -0.95 6.18 10.38
CA ILE A 106 0.18 7.08 10.09
C ILE A 106 -0.15 8.51 10.50
N GLY A 107 -1.28 9.06 10.07
CA GLY A 107 -1.65 10.44 10.34
C GLY A 107 -1.99 10.68 11.80
N PHE A 108 -2.79 9.79 12.39
CA PHE A 108 -3.21 9.90 13.78
C PHE A 108 -2.03 9.80 14.75
N SER A 109 -1.12 8.83 14.55
CA SER A 109 0.06 8.69 15.41
C SER A 109 1.02 9.87 15.26
N THR A 110 1.17 10.42 14.05
CA THR A 110 1.97 11.63 13.84
C THR A 110 1.35 12.86 14.51
N TYR A 111 0.03 12.99 14.46
CA TYR A 111 -0.67 14.04 15.23
C TYR A 111 -0.50 13.85 16.74
N ALA A 112 -0.71 12.63 17.25
CA ALA A 112 -0.59 12.32 18.67
C ALA A 112 0.83 12.54 19.21
N PHE A 113 1.85 12.24 18.40
CA PHE A 113 3.25 12.53 18.72
C PHE A 113 3.51 14.05 18.79
N LYS A 114 3.04 14.83 17.81
CA LYS A 114 3.18 16.29 17.82
C LYS A 114 2.44 16.95 18.96
N ALA A 115 1.35 16.34 19.43
CA ALA A 115 0.56 16.77 20.58
C ALA A 115 1.10 16.24 21.93
N GLU A 116 2.27 15.59 21.93
CA GLU A 116 2.91 15.01 23.12
C GLU A 116 2.04 13.98 23.87
N ILE A 117 1.06 13.35 23.19
CA ILE A 117 0.16 12.33 23.74
C ILE A 117 0.87 10.97 23.78
N ILE A 118 1.72 10.70 22.78
CA ILE A 118 2.53 9.47 22.69
C ILE A 118 4.01 9.85 22.58
N ASP A 119 4.88 9.00 23.08
CA ASP A 119 6.32 9.16 22.95
C ASP A 119 6.86 8.77 21.56
N ALA A 120 8.11 9.06 21.34
CA ALA A 120 8.80 8.83 20.07
C ALA A 120 8.88 7.34 19.70
N TYR A 121 8.99 6.44 20.69
CA TYR A 121 9.04 5.00 20.46
C TYR A 121 7.69 4.50 19.88
N TRP A 122 6.57 4.81 20.54
CA TRP A 122 5.26 4.43 20.08
C TRP A 122 4.90 5.07 18.75
N TRP A 123 5.31 6.34 18.53
CA TRP A 123 5.15 6.95 17.21
C TRP A 123 5.85 6.16 16.11
N MET A 124 7.12 5.79 16.27
CA MET A 124 7.86 5.00 15.29
C MET A 124 7.24 3.62 15.05
N VAL A 125 6.74 2.94 16.08
CA VAL A 125 6.02 1.67 15.95
C VAL A 125 4.71 1.86 15.17
N LEU A 126 3.91 2.86 15.51
CA LEU A 126 2.60 3.07 14.89
C LEU A 126 2.68 3.56 13.45
N VAL A 127 3.61 4.45 13.10
CA VAL A 127 3.82 4.85 11.70
C VAL A 127 4.37 3.69 10.87
N GLY A 128 5.25 2.86 11.43
CA GLY A 128 5.73 1.65 10.80
C GLY A 128 4.60 0.64 10.58
N LEU A 129 3.82 0.35 11.60
CA LEU A 129 2.66 -0.54 11.49
C LEU A 129 1.68 -0.04 10.42
N GLY A 130 1.37 1.26 10.43
CA GLY A 130 0.49 1.88 9.45
C GLY A 130 1.02 1.74 8.02
N SER A 131 2.32 1.96 7.81
CA SER A 131 2.95 1.85 6.48
C SER A 131 2.89 0.42 5.94
N TYR A 132 3.20 -0.59 6.76
CA TYR A 132 3.19 -1.99 6.33
C TYR A 132 1.77 -2.54 6.18
N LEU A 133 0.80 -2.16 7.02
CA LEU A 133 -0.61 -2.50 6.82
C LEU A 133 -1.16 -1.89 5.52
N GLY A 134 -0.69 -0.70 5.13
CA GLY A 134 -1.03 -0.09 3.86
C GLY A 134 -0.38 -0.79 2.66
N TYR A 135 0.91 -1.11 2.76
CA TYR A 135 1.74 -1.58 1.65
C TYR A 135 1.61 -3.09 1.36
N VAL A 136 1.67 -3.94 2.40
CA VAL A 136 1.76 -5.41 2.23
C VAL A 136 0.58 -6.03 1.49
N PRO A 137 -0.69 -5.58 1.68
CA PRO A 137 -1.82 -6.13 0.95
C PRO A 137 -1.68 -6.10 -0.57
N PHE A 138 -1.01 -5.10 -1.14
CA PHE A 138 -0.82 -4.98 -2.60
C PHE A 138 -0.01 -6.14 -3.17
N ASN A 139 1.05 -6.55 -2.48
CA ASN A 139 1.94 -7.61 -2.95
C ASN A 139 1.47 -9.02 -2.58
N CYS A 140 0.57 -9.15 -1.60
CA CYS A 140 0.14 -10.45 -1.11
C CYS A 140 -1.20 -10.91 -1.69
N ILE A 141 -2.24 -10.07 -1.67
CA ILE A 141 -3.61 -10.56 -1.84
C ILE A 141 -4.47 -9.64 -2.73
N LEU A 142 -4.28 -8.33 -2.68
CA LEU A 142 -5.20 -7.35 -3.26
C LEU A 142 -5.46 -7.58 -4.76
N PHE A 143 -4.41 -7.70 -5.57
CA PHE A 143 -4.53 -7.87 -7.01
C PHE A 143 -5.11 -9.24 -7.40
N ASP A 144 -4.80 -10.30 -6.65
CA ASP A 144 -5.43 -11.61 -6.84
C ASP A 144 -6.94 -11.56 -6.58
N ARG A 145 -7.35 -10.88 -5.48
CA ARG A 145 -8.77 -10.71 -5.14
C ARG A 145 -9.50 -9.79 -6.11
N PHE A 146 -8.83 -8.77 -6.61
CA PHE A 146 -9.36 -7.91 -7.67
C PHE A 146 -9.70 -8.73 -8.92
N ILE A 147 -8.73 -9.47 -9.47
CA ILE A 147 -8.92 -10.28 -10.68
C ILE A 147 -10.03 -11.32 -10.46
N ALA A 148 -10.00 -12.02 -9.32
CA ALA A 148 -10.99 -13.04 -9.00
C ALA A 148 -12.40 -12.48 -8.80
N THR A 149 -12.54 -11.26 -8.27
CA THR A 149 -13.83 -10.59 -8.07
C THR A 149 -14.54 -10.32 -9.39
N TYR A 150 -13.79 -9.85 -10.39
CA TYR A 150 -14.37 -9.45 -11.67
C TYR A 150 -14.26 -10.55 -12.74
N ARG A 151 -13.77 -11.75 -12.35
CA ARG A 151 -13.65 -12.93 -13.23
C ARG A 151 -13.03 -12.60 -14.58
N THR A 152 -12.01 -11.78 -14.57
CA THR A 152 -11.34 -11.32 -15.78
C THR A 152 -10.09 -12.14 -16.03
N TYR A 153 -9.77 -12.37 -17.32
CA TYR A 153 -8.51 -12.98 -17.71
C TYR A 153 -7.40 -11.95 -17.52
N ALA A 154 -6.67 -12.07 -16.42
CA ALA A 154 -5.56 -11.19 -16.09
C ALA A 154 -4.56 -11.90 -15.19
N ASN A 155 -3.34 -11.37 -15.14
CA ASN A 155 -2.26 -11.85 -14.31
C ASN A 155 -1.96 -10.84 -13.19
N ALA A 156 -2.03 -11.28 -11.93
CA ALA A 156 -1.71 -10.44 -10.78
C ALA A 156 -0.27 -9.91 -10.84
N GLY A 157 0.69 -10.72 -11.33
CA GLY A 157 2.06 -10.27 -11.55
C GLY A 157 2.17 -9.06 -12.47
N PHE A 158 1.33 -8.96 -13.50
CA PHE A 158 1.29 -7.78 -14.37
C PHE A 158 0.91 -6.51 -13.60
N LEU A 159 -0.08 -6.59 -12.71
CA LEU A 159 -0.49 -5.46 -11.87
C LEU A 159 0.56 -5.11 -10.82
N ILE A 160 1.19 -6.13 -10.20
CA ILE A 160 2.29 -5.94 -9.26
C ILE A 160 3.46 -5.22 -9.96
N TYR A 161 3.87 -5.66 -11.16
CA TYR A 161 4.94 -4.99 -11.90
C TYR A 161 4.64 -3.53 -12.25
N ILE A 162 3.39 -3.22 -12.62
CA ILE A 162 2.98 -1.82 -12.81
C ILE A 162 3.13 -1.05 -11.51
N ALA A 163 2.55 -1.55 -10.42
CA ALA A 163 2.58 -0.88 -9.13
C ALA A 163 4.02 -0.69 -8.63
N ASP A 164 4.87 -1.72 -8.71
CA ASP A 164 6.28 -1.66 -8.29
C ASP A 164 7.09 -0.66 -9.14
N SER A 165 6.91 -0.68 -10.47
CA SER A 165 7.63 0.25 -11.34
C SER A 165 7.36 1.71 -11.00
N PHE A 166 6.09 2.06 -10.78
CA PHE A 166 5.72 3.40 -10.35
C PHE A 166 6.06 3.66 -8.87
N GLY A 167 5.99 2.64 -8.02
CA GLY A 167 6.39 2.71 -6.62
C GLY A 167 7.86 3.10 -6.47
N TYR A 168 8.77 2.41 -7.15
CA TYR A 168 10.20 2.75 -7.14
C TYR A 168 10.48 4.12 -7.76
N LEU A 169 9.77 4.47 -8.83
CA LEU A 169 9.90 5.82 -9.42
C LEU A 169 9.51 6.91 -8.41
N SER A 170 8.43 6.70 -7.65
CA SER A 170 8.00 7.63 -6.60
C SER A 170 8.97 7.72 -5.43
N SER A 171 9.55 6.59 -5.02
CA SER A 171 10.58 6.54 -3.98
C SER A 171 11.81 7.35 -4.37
N VAL A 172 12.34 7.13 -5.56
CA VAL A 172 13.46 7.92 -6.08
C VAL A 172 13.07 9.40 -6.23
N GLY A 173 11.87 9.67 -6.75
CA GLY A 173 11.36 11.02 -6.92
C GLY A 173 11.31 11.82 -5.63
N ILE A 174 10.80 11.24 -4.53
CA ILE A 174 10.71 11.93 -3.23
C ILE A 174 12.10 12.19 -2.63
N LEU A 175 13.04 11.28 -2.82
CA LEU A 175 14.42 11.44 -2.37
C LEU A 175 15.14 12.57 -3.14
N LEU A 176 14.95 12.62 -4.46
CA LEU A 176 15.49 13.72 -5.28
C LEU A 176 14.84 15.05 -4.90
N TYR A 177 13.53 15.08 -4.72
CA TYR A 177 12.81 16.28 -4.27
C TYR A 177 13.35 16.81 -2.94
N LYS A 178 13.55 15.93 -1.94
CA LYS A 178 14.13 16.29 -0.64
C LYS A 178 15.56 16.82 -0.78
N ASN A 179 16.41 16.09 -1.51
CA ASN A 179 17.84 16.42 -1.58
C ASN A 179 18.13 17.65 -2.45
N LEU A 180 17.42 17.81 -3.57
CA LEU A 180 17.67 18.90 -4.52
C LEU A 180 16.83 20.14 -4.24
N GLY A 181 15.58 19.95 -3.79
CA GLY A 181 14.65 21.05 -3.58
C GLY A 181 14.57 21.56 -2.14
N HIS A 182 14.77 20.68 -1.16
CA HIS A 182 14.57 21.00 0.26
C HIS A 182 15.72 20.48 1.14
N SER A 183 16.94 20.67 0.71
CA SER A 183 18.15 20.19 1.41
C SER A 183 18.34 20.78 2.81
N THR A 184 17.77 21.97 3.07
CA THR A 184 17.86 22.65 4.37
C THR A 184 16.89 22.11 5.44
N ILE A 185 15.82 21.37 5.03
CA ILE A 185 14.88 20.79 5.96
C ILE A 185 15.49 19.50 6.54
N SER A 186 15.38 19.27 7.85
CA SER A 186 15.83 18.02 8.47
C SER A 186 15.06 16.81 7.92
N TRP A 187 15.66 15.59 7.97
CA TRP A 187 14.95 14.37 7.59
C TRP A 187 13.73 14.10 8.49
N PHE A 188 13.84 14.47 9.76
CA PHE A 188 12.76 14.34 10.71
C PHE A 188 11.57 15.24 10.36
N ASP A 189 11.78 16.54 10.13
CA ASP A 189 10.71 17.49 9.78
C ASP A 189 10.07 17.14 8.44
N PHE A 190 10.89 16.69 7.49
CA PHE A 190 10.41 16.21 6.21
C PHE A 190 9.54 14.97 6.38
N PHE A 191 9.94 14.00 7.19
CA PHE A 191 9.19 12.78 7.47
C PHE A 191 7.86 13.08 8.16
N ILE A 192 7.82 13.98 9.15
CA ILE A 192 6.59 14.45 9.80
C ILE A 192 5.60 15.04 8.78
N SER A 193 6.09 15.94 7.92
CA SER A 193 5.27 16.56 6.88
C SER A 193 4.76 15.53 5.88
N PHE A 194 5.64 14.64 5.44
CA PHE A 194 5.29 13.59 4.49
C PHE A 194 4.33 12.55 5.06
N SER A 195 4.42 12.24 6.37
CA SER A 195 3.44 11.41 7.09
C SER A 195 2.03 11.98 7.00
N THR A 196 1.89 13.29 7.21
CA THR A 196 0.60 13.98 7.12
C THR A 196 0.05 13.96 5.70
N ILE A 197 0.88 14.27 4.70
CA ILE A 197 0.49 14.24 3.28
C ILE A 197 0.07 12.82 2.87
N THR A 198 0.89 11.82 3.21
CA THR A 198 0.62 10.40 2.90
C THR A 198 -0.71 9.94 3.49
N SER A 199 -0.99 10.30 4.74
CA SER A 199 -2.25 9.97 5.38
C SER A 199 -3.44 10.61 4.66
N VAL A 200 -3.45 11.93 4.51
CA VAL A 200 -4.61 12.66 3.94
C VAL A 200 -4.86 12.27 2.49
N VAL A 201 -3.83 12.34 1.65
CA VAL A 201 -3.95 12.02 0.22
C VAL A 201 -4.23 10.52 0.02
N GLY A 202 -3.54 9.66 0.76
CA GLY A 202 -3.73 8.22 0.69
C GLY A 202 -5.14 7.78 1.09
N ILE A 203 -5.70 8.34 2.17
CA ILE A 203 -7.09 8.08 2.58
C ILE A 203 -8.06 8.50 1.46
N ALA A 204 -7.90 9.71 0.91
CA ALA A 204 -8.76 10.19 -0.16
C ALA A 204 -8.73 9.24 -1.38
N ILE A 205 -7.54 8.84 -1.83
CA ILE A 205 -7.36 7.88 -2.94
C ILE A 205 -8.01 6.53 -2.59
N THR A 206 -7.77 6.01 -1.38
CA THR A 206 -8.31 4.71 -0.96
C THR A 206 -9.83 4.71 -0.90
N VAL A 207 -10.45 5.79 -0.41
CA VAL A 207 -11.91 5.94 -0.36
C VAL A 207 -12.50 5.98 -1.78
N VAL A 208 -11.92 6.78 -2.68
CA VAL A 208 -12.36 6.84 -4.08
C VAL A 208 -12.20 5.49 -4.76
N SER A 209 -11.08 4.79 -4.52
CA SER A 209 -10.84 3.44 -5.02
C SER A 209 -11.89 2.45 -4.50
N LEU A 210 -12.19 2.48 -3.20
CA LEU A 210 -13.20 1.62 -2.59
C LEU A 210 -14.59 1.84 -3.21
N ILE A 211 -15.00 3.11 -3.36
CA ILE A 211 -16.27 3.48 -4.01
C ILE A 211 -16.32 2.96 -5.44
N TYR A 212 -15.24 3.12 -6.20
CA TYR A 212 -15.14 2.58 -7.56
C TYR A 212 -15.33 1.06 -7.58
N PHE A 213 -14.63 0.30 -6.74
CA PHE A 213 -14.71 -1.16 -6.72
C PHE A 213 -16.01 -1.71 -6.13
N ILE A 214 -16.74 -0.94 -5.33
CA ILE A 214 -18.10 -1.32 -4.90
C ILE A 214 -19.09 -1.19 -6.05
N ASN A 215 -18.98 -0.12 -6.84
CA ASN A 215 -19.96 0.27 -7.85
C ASN A 215 -19.74 -0.38 -9.23
N ILE A 216 -18.50 -0.82 -9.52
CA ILE A 216 -18.24 -1.44 -10.82
C ILE A 216 -18.97 -2.79 -10.95
N THR A 217 -19.70 -2.95 -12.04
CA THR A 217 -20.50 -4.14 -12.29
C THR A 217 -19.63 -5.36 -12.57
N GLN A 218 -19.95 -6.50 -11.95
CA GLN A 218 -19.33 -7.77 -12.29
C GLN A 218 -19.64 -8.12 -13.74
N VAL A 219 -18.62 -8.52 -14.48
CA VAL A 219 -18.81 -8.95 -15.87
C VAL A 219 -19.45 -10.31 -15.92
N ASN A 220 -20.49 -10.43 -16.74
CA ASN A 220 -21.04 -11.73 -17.10
C ASN A 220 -19.94 -12.57 -17.79
N PRO A 221 -19.61 -13.78 -17.35
CA PRO A 221 -18.47 -14.57 -17.83
C PRO A 221 -18.74 -15.22 -19.22
N GLN A 222 -19.50 -14.59 -20.10
CA GLN A 222 -19.79 -15.11 -21.44
C GLN A 222 -18.87 -14.54 -22.52
N ILE A 223 -17.57 -14.60 -22.33
CA ILE A 223 -16.63 -14.60 -23.44
C ILE A 223 -15.71 -15.79 -23.19
N ASP A 224 -16.10 -16.93 -23.68
CA ASP A 224 -15.24 -18.09 -23.86
C ASP A 224 -14.27 -17.76 -25.00
N PRO A 225 -12.97 -17.59 -24.75
CA PRO A 225 -12.00 -17.29 -25.80
C PRO A 225 -11.73 -18.46 -26.74
N THR A 226 -12.39 -19.61 -26.50
CA THR A 226 -12.27 -20.81 -27.38
C THR A 226 -13.31 -20.86 -28.50
N LYS A 227 -14.15 -19.80 -28.67
CA LYS A 227 -15.18 -19.75 -29.69
C LYS A 227 -14.97 -18.64 -30.76
N THR A 228 -13.69 -18.30 -31.03
CA THR A 228 -13.32 -17.59 -32.27
C THR A 228 -12.18 -18.31 -32.96
#